data_1f9ed7fb2442cd2ed16e34568b5dffaa
#
_entry.id   1f9ed7fb2442cd2ed16e34568b5dffaa
#
_cell.length_a   1.000
_cell.length_b   1.000
_cell.length_c   1.000
_cell.angle_alpha   90.00
_cell.angle_beta   90.00
_cell.angle_gamma   90.00
#
_symmetry.space_group_name_H-M   'P 1'
#
loop_
_entity.id
_entity.type
_entity.pdbx_description
1 polymer ?
#
loop_
_entity_poly.entity_id
_entity_poly.type
_entity_poly.pdbx_seq_one_letter_code
_entity_poly.pdbx_strand_id
1 'polypeptide(L)'
;MLDAFSRSVVSADAKTAAVGAGDIAALRAYVAEGNKRLDAVNAITSNASCIVSDAVTGMICENTGLIQAGGNCYPNRRMAACLRDGEIVLRYISYALLAGDASGLDDRCLNGLKETYIALGVPTQSAARAVAIMKASSTAHIGQTNTPALGGSKFRKMETAQGDCSALVAEAASYFDRVISAVS
;
A
#
# COMPACT_ATOMS: atom_id res chain seq x y z
N MET A 1 14.06 8.92 -2.16
CA MET A 1 13.08 8.02 -2.77
C MET A 1 13.69 7.51 -4.06
N LEU A 2 13.92 6.21 -4.13
CA LEU A 2 14.47 5.53 -5.30
C LEU A 2 13.32 4.88 -6.09
N ASP A 3 13.59 4.59 -7.34
CA ASP A 3 12.81 3.70 -8.19
C ASP A 3 13.64 2.46 -8.57
N ALA A 4 13.05 1.51 -9.28
CA ALA A 4 13.73 0.27 -9.66
C ALA A 4 15.01 0.52 -10.47
N PHE A 5 15.05 1.55 -11.33
CA PHE A 5 16.21 1.92 -12.13
C PHE A 5 17.31 2.52 -11.26
N SER A 6 16.99 3.56 -10.49
CA SER A 6 17.92 4.24 -9.60
C SER A 6 18.51 3.28 -8.56
N ARG A 7 17.69 2.35 -8.04
CA ARG A 7 18.18 1.33 -7.11
C ARG A 7 19.22 0.42 -7.74
N SER A 8 19.00 -0.02 -8.96
CA SER A 8 20.00 -0.87 -9.69
C SER A 8 21.33 -0.13 -9.86
N VAL A 9 21.28 1.15 -10.21
CA VAL A 9 22.48 2.00 -10.35
C VAL A 9 23.20 2.14 -9.01
N VAL A 10 22.48 2.56 -7.95
CA VAL A 10 23.06 2.75 -6.61
C VAL A 10 23.64 1.44 -6.07
N SER A 11 22.97 0.31 -6.30
CA SER A 11 23.46 -1.00 -5.87
C SER A 11 24.74 -1.44 -6.62
N ALA A 12 24.86 -1.12 -7.90
CA ALA A 12 26.05 -1.39 -8.68
C ALA A 12 27.22 -0.48 -8.26
N ASP A 13 26.96 0.81 -8.09
CA ASP A 13 27.95 1.80 -7.67
C ASP A 13 28.52 1.49 -6.28
N ALA A 14 27.68 1.09 -5.32
CA ALA A 14 28.14 0.66 -3.99
C ALA A 14 29.09 -0.55 -4.02
N LYS A 15 29.05 -1.36 -5.08
CA LYS A 15 29.95 -2.49 -5.33
C LYS A 15 31.13 -2.13 -6.22
N THR A 16 31.26 -0.86 -6.61
CA THR A 16 32.23 -0.39 -7.61
C THR A 16 32.18 -1.19 -8.92
N ALA A 17 30.98 -1.62 -9.31
CA ALA A 17 30.72 -2.45 -10.49
C ALA A 17 29.78 -1.75 -11.47
N ALA A 18 29.81 -2.16 -12.71
CA ALA A 18 28.80 -1.76 -13.69
C ALA A 18 27.48 -2.51 -13.43
N VAL A 19 26.36 -1.94 -13.90
CA VAL A 19 25.07 -2.62 -13.89
C VAL A 19 25.19 -3.93 -14.70
N GLY A 20 24.94 -5.05 -14.02
CA GLY A 20 25.19 -6.38 -14.58
C GLY A 20 24.01 -6.91 -15.41
N ALA A 21 24.24 -8.05 -16.08
CA ALA A 21 23.19 -8.69 -16.89
C ALA A 21 21.95 -9.09 -16.06
N GLY A 22 22.13 -9.46 -14.79
CA GLY A 22 21.04 -9.77 -13.87
C GLY A 22 20.18 -8.56 -13.56
N ASP A 23 20.81 -7.41 -13.31
CA ASP A 23 20.09 -6.15 -13.06
C ASP A 23 19.30 -5.72 -14.30
N ILE A 24 19.92 -5.83 -15.48
CA ILE A 24 19.25 -5.53 -16.76
C ILE A 24 18.05 -6.47 -17.00
N ALA A 25 18.18 -7.75 -16.68
CA ALA A 25 17.09 -8.72 -16.80
C ALA A 25 15.92 -8.36 -15.85
N ALA A 26 16.22 -7.98 -14.61
CA ALA A 26 15.23 -7.54 -13.64
C ALA A 26 14.51 -6.24 -14.09
N LEU A 27 15.25 -5.28 -14.65
CA LEU A 27 14.67 -4.05 -15.19
C LEU A 27 13.80 -4.31 -16.43
N ARG A 28 14.20 -5.26 -17.28
CA ARG A 28 13.36 -5.68 -18.43
C ARG A 28 12.04 -6.29 -17.96
N ALA A 29 12.08 -7.16 -16.96
CA ALA A 29 10.87 -7.73 -16.35
C ALA A 29 9.97 -6.63 -15.75
N TYR A 30 10.55 -5.69 -15.02
CA TYR A 30 9.84 -4.53 -14.47
C TYR A 30 9.13 -3.72 -15.56
N VAL A 31 9.80 -3.42 -16.67
CA VAL A 31 9.23 -2.68 -17.80
C VAL A 31 8.14 -3.49 -18.50
N ALA A 32 8.37 -4.81 -18.71
CA ALA A 32 7.39 -5.68 -19.34
C ALA A 32 6.06 -5.77 -18.57
N GLU A 33 6.12 -5.66 -17.24
CA GLU A 33 4.96 -5.64 -16.36
C GLU A 33 4.38 -4.23 -16.12
N GLY A 34 4.93 -3.22 -16.77
CA GLY A 34 4.58 -1.81 -16.53
C GLY A 34 3.07 -1.52 -16.63
N ASN A 35 2.40 -2.02 -17.66
CA ASN A 35 0.96 -1.82 -17.82
C ASN A 35 0.15 -2.48 -16.70
N LYS A 36 0.48 -3.71 -16.33
CA LYS A 36 -0.19 -4.41 -15.22
C LYS A 36 0.02 -3.65 -13.90
N ARG A 37 1.22 -3.09 -13.69
CA ARG A 37 1.56 -2.28 -12.52
C ARG A 37 0.75 -0.99 -12.47
N LEU A 38 0.59 -0.30 -13.60
CA LEU A 38 -0.26 0.88 -13.70
C LEU A 38 -1.72 0.56 -13.38
N ASP A 39 -2.24 -0.56 -13.89
CA ASP A 39 -3.60 -1.03 -13.62
C ASP A 39 -3.77 -1.39 -12.14
N ALA A 40 -2.80 -2.07 -11.55
CA ALA A 40 -2.82 -2.41 -10.12
C ALA A 40 -2.83 -1.17 -9.23
N VAL A 41 -1.98 -0.19 -9.52
CA VAL A 41 -1.95 1.09 -8.79
C VAL A 41 -3.27 1.82 -8.95
N ASN A 42 -3.83 1.86 -10.16
CA ASN A 42 -5.10 2.52 -10.37
C ASN A 42 -6.28 1.76 -9.73
N ALA A 43 -6.25 0.43 -9.66
CA ALA A 43 -7.24 -0.35 -8.93
C ALA A 43 -7.26 0.03 -7.43
N ILE A 44 -6.10 0.20 -6.80
CA ILE A 44 -5.98 0.67 -5.42
C ILE A 44 -6.45 2.12 -5.29
N THR A 45 -5.92 3.03 -6.10
CA THR A 45 -6.17 4.48 -5.93
C THR A 45 -7.61 4.86 -6.23
N SER A 46 -8.24 4.20 -7.19
CA SER A 46 -9.66 4.43 -7.52
C SER A 46 -10.61 3.97 -6.43
N ASN A 47 -10.19 3.04 -5.58
CA ASN A 47 -10.96 2.48 -4.48
C ASN A 47 -10.43 2.89 -3.11
N ALA A 48 -9.48 3.83 -3.03
CA ALA A 48 -8.75 4.16 -1.82
C ALA A 48 -9.66 4.50 -0.64
N SER A 49 -10.65 5.35 -0.86
CA SER A 49 -11.60 5.77 0.19
C SER A 49 -12.43 4.59 0.72
N CYS A 50 -12.88 3.69 -0.17
CA CYS A 50 -13.62 2.49 0.25
C CYS A 50 -12.71 1.53 1.02
N ILE A 51 -11.50 1.26 0.52
CA ILE A 51 -10.53 0.37 1.18
C ILE A 51 -10.24 0.85 2.61
N VAL A 52 -10.00 2.15 2.78
CA VAL A 52 -9.69 2.73 4.09
C VAL A 52 -10.92 2.73 5.00
N SER A 53 -12.08 3.12 4.50
CA SER A 53 -13.33 3.12 5.28
C SER A 53 -13.71 1.72 5.76
N ASP A 54 -13.61 0.72 4.90
CA ASP A 54 -13.89 -0.67 5.23
C ASP A 54 -12.91 -1.20 6.27
N ALA A 55 -11.62 -0.85 6.15
CA ALA A 55 -10.60 -1.26 7.10
C ALA A 55 -10.82 -0.66 8.48
N VAL A 56 -11.11 0.65 8.56
CA VAL A 56 -11.40 1.33 9.82
C VAL A 56 -12.69 0.79 10.43
N THR A 57 -13.72 0.57 9.63
CA THR A 57 -14.98 -0.02 10.08
C THR A 57 -14.76 -1.44 10.61
N GLY A 58 -14.02 -2.29 9.90
CA GLY A 58 -13.70 -3.64 10.34
C GLY A 58 -12.93 -3.66 11.66
N MET A 59 -11.92 -2.81 11.80
CA MET A 59 -11.18 -2.63 13.05
C MET A 59 -12.09 -2.22 14.21
N ILE A 60 -13.03 -1.30 14.00
CA ILE A 60 -13.99 -0.84 15.00
C ILE A 60 -14.98 -1.95 15.38
N CYS A 61 -15.45 -2.73 14.41
CA CYS A 61 -16.33 -3.87 14.67
C CYS A 61 -15.66 -4.93 15.56
N GLU A 62 -14.35 -5.12 15.41
CA GLU A 62 -13.57 -6.03 16.25
C GLU A 62 -13.28 -5.42 17.64
N ASN A 63 -13.19 -4.10 17.75
CA ASN A 63 -12.93 -3.38 19.00
C ASN A 63 -13.81 -2.14 19.13
N THR A 64 -15.07 -2.34 19.56
CA THR A 64 -16.06 -1.29 19.71
C THR A 64 -15.71 -0.24 20.77
N GLY A 65 -14.78 -0.53 21.68
CA GLY A 65 -14.25 0.43 22.65
C GLY A 65 -13.59 1.65 22.00
N LEU A 66 -13.13 1.52 20.77
CA LEU A 66 -12.49 2.62 20.03
C LEU A 66 -13.43 3.81 19.77
N ILE A 67 -14.74 3.60 19.65
CA ILE A 67 -15.75 4.64 19.41
C ILE A 67 -16.53 5.04 20.66
N GLN A 68 -16.23 4.45 21.80
CA GLN A 68 -16.83 4.87 23.09
C GLN A 68 -16.12 6.12 23.63
N ALA A 69 -16.76 6.77 24.59
CA ALA A 69 -16.16 7.92 25.28
C ALA A 69 -14.77 7.57 25.85
N GLY A 70 -13.74 8.31 25.44
CA GLY A 70 -12.33 8.02 25.75
C GLY A 70 -11.60 7.15 24.73
N GLY A 71 -12.29 6.51 23.79
CA GLY A 71 -11.67 5.71 22.73
C GLY A 71 -10.92 6.53 21.69
N ASN A 72 -10.00 5.89 20.97
CA ASN A 72 -9.12 6.58 20.02
C ASN A 72 -9.79 7.01 18.72
N CYS A 73 -10.96 6.45 18.38
CA CYS A 73 -11.78 6.89 17.26
C CYS A 73 -12.97 7.78 17.69
N TYR A 74 -13.01 8.21 18.96
CA TYR A 74 -13.99 9.14 19.49
C TYR A 74 -13.26 10.44 19.94
N PRO A 75 -13.76 11.64 19.63
CA PRO A 75 -14.89 11.99 18.77
C PRO A 75 -14.54 12.05 17.26
N ASN A 76 -15.42 12.59 16.43
CA ASN A 76 -15.29 12.66 14.98
C ASN A 76 -13.92 13.16 14.48
N ARG A 77 -13.27 14.09 15.19
CA ARG A 77 -11.93 14.58 14.85
C ARG A 77 -10.88 13.46 14.87
N ARG A 78 -10.97 12.55 15.83
CA ARG A 78 -10.04 11.39 15.92
C ARG A 78 -10.37 10.35 14.85
N MET A 79 -11.66 10.13 14.56
CA MET A 79 -12.10 9.29 13.46
C MET A 79 -11.56 9.81 12.12
N ALA A 80 -11.69 11.11 11.86
CA ALA A 80 -11.16 11.74 10.65
C ALA A 80 -9.64 11.61 10.56
N ALA A 81 -8.91 11.69 11.68
CA ALA A 81 -7.47 11.46 11.71
C ALA A 81 -7.12 10.01 11.38
N CYS A 82 -7.87 9.04 11.91
CA CYS A 82 -7.68 7.61 11.61
C CYS A 82 -7.87 7.32 10.12
N LEU A 83 -8.93 7.83 9.52
CA LEU A 83 -9.19 7.70 8.08
C LEU A 83 -8.08 8.35 7.24
N ARG A 84 -7.69 9.57 7.57
CA ARG A 84 -6.59 10.29 6.90
C ARG A 84 -5.28 9.50 6.98
N ASP A 85 -4.94 8.95 8.13
CA ASP A 85 -3.70 8.18 8.31
C ASP A 85 -3.73 6.90 7.47
N GLY A 86 -4.88 6.22 7.38
CA GLY A 86 -5.08 5.10 6.46
C GLY A 86 -4.88 5.49 4.99
N GLU A 87 -5.41 6.64 4.57
CA GLU A 87 -5.22 7.16 3.20
C GLU A 87 -3.75 7.51 2.92
N ILE A 88 -3.02 8.05 3.91
CA ILE A 88 -1.59 8.34 3.79
C ILE A 88 -0.80 7.04 3.59
N VAL A 89 -1.04 6.03 4.41
CA VAL A 89 -0.39 4.71 4.29
C VAL A 89 -0.65 4.12 2.90
N LEU A 90 -1.91 4.08 2.47
CA LEU A 90 -2.30 3.51 1.18
C LEU A 90 -1.66 4.25 0.00
N ARG A 91 -1.55 5.57 0.11
CA ARG A 91 -0.88 6.42 -0.88
C ARG A 91 0.60 6.06 -1.01
N TYR A 92 1.33 5.93 0.09
CA TYR A 92 2.75 5.57 0.04
C TYR A 92 2.99 4.14 -0.44
N ILE A 93 2.10 3.20 -0.12
CA ILE A 93 2.12 1.85 -0.69
C ILE A 93 1.91 1.90 -2.20
N SER A 94 0.95 2.71 -2.68
CA SER A 94 0.73 2.90 -4.13
C SER A 94 1.95 3.49 -4.82
N TYR A 95 2.65 4.42 -4.18
CA TYR A 95 3.90 4.98 -4.71
C TYR A 95 5.02 3.95 -4.75
N ALA A 96 5.16 3.13 -3.69
CA ALA A 96 6.14 2.05 -3.65
C ALA A 96 5.87 1.02 -4.75
N LEU A 97 4.61 0.63 -4.94
CA LEU A 97 4.21 -0.28 -6.00
C LEU A 97 4.50 0.31 -7.39
N LEU A 98 4.22 1.59 -7.61
CA LEU A 98 4.48 2.28 -8.87
C LEU A 98 5.98 2.38 -9.16
N ALA A 99 6.78 2.71 -8.15
CA ALA A 99 8.23 2.85 -8.28
C ALA A 99 8.98 1.50 -8.32
N GLY A 100 8.35 0.41 -7.87
CA GLY A 100 9.01 -0.88 -7.66
C GLY A 100 10.07 -0.82 -6.54
N ASP A 101 9.91 0.09 -5.58
CA ASP A 101 10.87 0.34 -4.51
C ASP A 101 10.22 0.87 -3.24
N ALA A 102 10.59 0.29 -2.09
CA ALA A 102 10.02 0.63 -0.80
C ALA A 102 10.66 1.86 -0.11
N SER A 103 11.77 2.40 -0.63
CA SER A 103 12.52 3.47 0.06
C SER A 103 11.66 4.70 0.38
N GLY A 104 10.75 5.07 -0.52
CA GLY A 104 9.84 6.19 -0.28
C GLY A 104 8.81 5.91 0.82
N LEU A 105 8.36 4.68 0.94
CA LEU A 105 7.49 4.22 2.02
C LEU A 105 8.26 4.25 3.36
N ASP A 106 9.45 3.67 3.40
CA ASP A 106 10.26 3.60 4.61
C ASP A 106 10.65 4.99 5.13
N ASP A 107 11.23 5.82 4.25
CA ASP A 107 11.81 7.11 4.66
C ASP A 107 10.74 8.15 5.02
N ARG A 108 9.61 8.15 4.31
CA ARG A 108 8.61 9.24 4.41
C ARG A 108 7.34 8.88 5.15
N CYS A 109 7.04 7.59 5.29
CA CYS A 109 5.83 7.13 5.96
C CYS A 109 6.13 6.36 7.24
N LEU A 110 7.09 5.44 7.22
CA LEU A 110 7.32 4.53 8.34
C LEU A 110 8.33 5.06 9.35
N ASN A 111 9.27 5.91 8.94
CA ASN A 111 10.29 6.45 9.84
C ASN A 111 9.64 7.28 10.95
N GLY A 112 9.80 6.84 12.20
CA GLY A 112 9.23 7.47 13.39
C GLY A 112 7.72 7.32 13.57
N LEU A 113 7.04 6.48 12.75
CA LEU A 113 5.59 6.30 12.83
C LEU A 113 5.16 5.64 14.14
N LYS A 114 5.85 4.58 14.56
CA LYS A 114 5.56 3.87 15.81
C LYS A 114 5.71 4.78 17.03
N GLU A 115 6.81 5.51 17.12
CA GLU A 115 7.08 6.47 18.19
C GLU A 115 6.01 7.56 18.22
N THR A 116 5.60 8.05 17.06
CA THR A 116 4.50 9.03 16.93
C THR A 116 3.19 8.46 17.44
N TYR A 117 2.85 7.24 17.08
CA TYR A 117 1.62 6.57 17.54
C TYR A 117 1.65 6.34 19.05
N ILE A 118 2.78 5.90 19.60
CA ILE A 118 2.94 5.72 21.05
C ILE A 118 2.78 7.06 21.77
N ALA A 119 3.42 8.13 21.30
CA ALA A 119 3.35 9.46 21.89
C ALA A 119 1.92 10.05 21.87
N LEU A 120 1.14 9.74 20.83
CA LEU A 120 -0.25 10.17 20.70
C LEU A 120 -1.26 9.21 21.37
N GLY A 121 -0.78 8.11 21.96
CA GLY A 121 -1.63 7.10 22.58
C GLY A 121 -2.49 6.31 21.58
N VAL A 122 -2.06 6.22 20.32
CA VAL A 122 -2.75 5.40 19.31
C VAL A 122 -2.49 3.92 19.59
N PRO A 123 -3.53 3.07 19.67
CA PRO A 123 -3.34 1.63 19.89
C PRO A 123 -2.72 0.97 18.66
N THR A 124 -1.43 0.68 18.73
CA THR A 124 -0.63 0.17 17.60
C THR A 124 -1.18 -1.14 17.03
N GLN A 125 -1.71 -2.02 17.89
CA GLN A 125 -2.34 -3.27 17.43
C GLN A 125 -3.60 -3.03 16.59
N SER A 126 -4.41 -2.04 16.96
CA SER A 126 -5.58 -1.67 16.15
C SER A 126 -5.15 -1.05 14.82
N ALA A 127 -4.10 -0.22 14.83
CA ALA A 127 -3.54 0.33 13.59
C ALA A 127 -3.00 -0.78 12.68
N ALA A 128 -2.22 -1.73 13.21
CA ALA A 128 -1.73 -2.91 12.47
C ALA A 128 -2.89 -3.75 11.90
N ARG A 129 -3.97 -3.91 12.67
CA ARG A 129 -5.17 -4.64 12.22
C ARG A 129 -5.87 -3.93 11.07
N ALA A 130 -6.05 -2.62 11.14
CA ALA A 130 -6.61 -1.85 10.02
C ALA A 130 -5.76 -2.01 8.74
N VAL A 131 -4.43 -1.93 8.86
CA VAL A 131 -3.52 -2.15 7.73
C VAL A 131 -3.65 -3.57 7.17
N ALA A 132 -3.83 -4.58 8.01
CA ALA A 132 -4.05 -5.96 7.56
C ALA A 132 -5.37 -6.12 6.76
N ILE A 133 -6.42 -5.42 7.15
CA ILE A 133 -7.69 -5.40 6.39
C ILE A 133 -7.50 -4.65 5.07
N MET A 134 -6.79 -3.50 5.08
CA MET A 134 -6.43 -2.79 3.86
C MET A 134 -5.62 -3.67 2.90
N LYS A 135 -4.68 -4.47 3.41
CA LYS A 135 -3.91 -5.45 2.63
C LYS A 135 -4.85 -6.42 1.91
N ALA A 136 -5.77 -7.05 2.65
CA ALA A 136 -6.70 -8.03 2.08
C ALA A 136 -7.57 -7.41 0.97
N SER A 137 -8.12 -6.23 1.20
CA SER A 137 -8.93 -5.51 0.22
C SER A 137 -8.11 -5.10 -1.01
N SER A 138 -6.94 -4.49 -0.81
CA SER A 138 -6.08 -4.02 -1.91
C SER A 138 -5.59 -5.17 -2.78
N THR A 139 -5.16 -6.28 -2.19
CA THR A 139 -4.72 -7.46 -2.94
C THR A 139 -5.86 -8.10 -3.73
N ALA A 140 -7.08 -8.09 -3.20
CA ALA A 140 -8.27 -8.53 -3.93
C ALA A 140 -8.56 -7.62 -5.14
N HIS A 141 -8.45 -6.31 -4.99
CA HIS A 141 -8.61 -5.36 -6.10
C HIS A 141 -7.56 -5.56 -7.19
N ILE A 142 -6.30 -5.82 -6.84
CA ILE A 142 -5.25 -6.13 -7.81
C ILE A 142 -5.53 -7.46 -8.52
N GLY A 143 -5.91 -8.49 -7.79
CA GLY A 143 -6.22 -9.81 -8.35
C GLY A 143 -7.42 -9.81 -9.28
N GLN A 144 -8.34 -8.85 -9.15
CA GLN A 144 -9.52 -8.69 -9.99
C GLN A 144 -9.28 -7.85 -11.25
N THR A 145 -8.07 -7.37 -11.49
CA THR A 145 -7.73 -6.58 -12.69
C THR A 145 -7.99 -7.35 -14.01
N ASN A 146 -8.16 -8.66 -13.94
CA ASN A 146 -8.50 -9.52 -15.07
C ASN A 146 -10.02 -9.77 -15.24
N THR A 147 -10.87 -9.33 -14.30
CA THR A 147 -12.32 -9.48 -14.42
C THR A 147 -12.94 -8.22 -15.03
N PRO A 148 -13.84 -8.35 -16.02
CA PRO A 148 -14.64 -7.22 -16.45
C PRO A 148 -15.36 -6.65 -15.24
N ALA A 149 -15.27 -5.33 -15.03
CA ALA A 149 -15.90 -4.66 -13.90
C ALA A 149 -17.39 -5.04 -13.81
N LEU A 150 -17.74 -5.88 -12.87
CA LEU A 150 -19.12 -6.16 -12.49
C LEU A 150 -19.63 -4.91 -11.74
N GLY A 151 -20.39 -4.09 -12.45
CA GLY A 151 -21.02 -2.90 -11.89
C GLY A 151 -20.47 -1.61 -12.48
N GLY A 152 -20.68 -1.46 -13.72
CA GLY A 152 -20.83 -0.26 -14.53
C GLY A 152 -20.49 1.11 -13.96
N SER A 153 -19.31 1.37 -13.48
CA SER A 153 -18.83 2.73 -13.51
C SER A 153 -18.55 3.06 -14.98
N LYS A 154 -19.49 3.73 -15.62
CA LYS A 154 -19.37 4.20 -17.01
C LYS A 154 -18.22 5.19 -17.23
N PHE A 155 -17.47 5.54 -16.20
CA PHE A 155 -16.51 6.63 -16.20
C PHE A 155 -15.05 6.19 -16.35
N ARG A 156 -14.74 4.89 -16.30
CA ARG A 156 -13.39 4.40 -16.57
C ARG A 156 -13.43 3.06 -17.30
N LYS A 157 -13.39 3.12 -18.64
CA LYS A 157 -12.86 2.01 -19.43
C LYS A 157 -11.36 1.99 -19.19
N MET A 158 -10.92 1.27 -18.16
CA MET A 158 -9.55 0.83 -18.09
C MET A 158 -9.44 -0.43 -18.93
N GLU A 159 -8.51 -0.41 -19.86
CA GLU A 159 -8.02 -1.64 -20.44
C GLU A 159 -7.29 -2.38 -19.31
N THR A 160 -7.96 -3.35 -18.69
CA THR A 160 -7.33 -4.18 -17.66
C THR A 160 -6.27 -5.02 -18.35
N ALA A 161 -5.03 -4.93 -17.90
CA ALA A 161 -3.95 -5.76 -18.39
C ALA A 161 -4.34 -7.23 -18.18
N GLN A 162 -4.41 -7.97 -19.29
CA GLN A 162 -4.71 -9.40 -19.22
C GLN A 162 -3.48 -10.16 -18.76
N GLY A 163 -3.65 -11.12 -17.88
CA GLY A 163 -2.60 -12.03 -17.45
C GLY A 163 -2.54 -12.26 -15.94
N ASP A 164 -1.57 -13.01 -15.51
CA ASP A 164 -1.31 -13.30 -14.11
C ASP A 164 -0.78 -12.05 -13.39
N CYS A 165 -1.45 -11.66 -12.29
CA CYS A 165 -1.05 -10.55 -11.43
C CYS A 165 -0.47 -11.03 -10.07
N SER A 166 -0.21 -12.32 -9.91
CA SER A 166 0.25 -12.91 -8.64
C SER A 166 1.52 -12.26 -8.09
N ALA A 167 2.47 -11.94 -8.94
CA ALA A 167 3.71 -11.26 -8.56
C ALA A 167 3.43 -9.84 -8.01
N LEU A 168 2.54 -9.08 -8.64
CA LEU A 168 2.15 -7.74 -8.17
C LEU A 168 1.33 -7.80 -6.87
N VAL A 169 0.48 -8.81 -6.72
CA VAL A 169 -0.25 -9.09 -5.48
C VAL A 169 0.74 -9.37 -4.35
N ALA A 170 1.74 -10.22 -4.58
CA ALA A 170 2.77 -10.54 -3.59
C ALA A 170 3.64 -9.31 -3.25
N GLU A 171 4.01 -8.51 -4.24
CA GLU A 171 4.78 -7.28 -4.04
C GLU A 171 3.98 -6.27 -3.19
N ALA A 172 2.72 -6.00 -3.56
CA ALA A 172 1.85 -5.12 -2.79
C ALA A 172 1.66 -5.63 -1.35
N ALA A 173 1.41 -6.94 -1.19
CA ALA A 173 1.29 -7.56 0.13
C ALA A 173 2.54 -7.32 0.98
N SER A 174 3.74 -7.42 0.40
CA SER A 174 5.00 -7.19 1.11
C SER A 174 5.13 -5.75 1.64
N TYR A 175 4.64 -4.75 0.89
CA TYR A 175 4.63 -3.36 1.37
C TYR A 175 3.66 -3.14 2.53
N PHE A 176 2.49 -3.79 2.51
CA PHE A 176 1.59 -3.77 3.67
C PHE A 176 2.21 -4.45 4.90
N ASP A 177 2.88 -5.61 4.72
CA ASP A 177 3.56 -6.30 5.81
C ASP A 177 4.68 -5.45 6.43
N ARG A 178 5.35 -4.66 5.61
CA ARG A 178 6.35 -3.68 6.05
C ARG A 178 5.73 -2.62 6.96
N VAL A 179 4.55 -2.09 6.60
CA VAL A 179 3.81 -1.15 7.46
C VAL A 179 3.38 -1.81 8.76
N ILE A 180 2.79 -3.02 8.69
CA ILE A 180 2.36 -3.77 9.88
C ILE A 180 3.52 -3.97 10.83
N SER A 181 4.68 -4.40 10.33
CA SER A 181 5.89 -4.59 11.14
C SER A 181 6.42 -3.29 11.75
N ALA A 182 6.29 -2.17 11.03
CA ALA A 182 6.75 -0.89 11.51
C ALA A 182 5.88 -0.31 12.63
N VAL A 183 4.58 -0.63 12.66
CA VAL A 183 3.66 -0.11 13.70
C VAL A 183 3.45 -1.09 14.86
N SER A 184 3.79 -2.36 14.70
CA SER A 184 3.70 -3.38 15.75
C SER A 184 4.90 -3.30 16.69
#